data_cf6b6c2a2db169ae70fcd0d6ba9adc86
#
_entry.id   cf6b6c2a2db169ae70fcd0d6ba9adc86
#
_cell.length_a   1.000
_cell.length_b   1.000
_cell.length_c   1.000
_cell.angle_alpha   90.00
_cell.angle_beta   90.00
_cell.angle_gamma   90.00
#
_symmetry.space_group_name_H-M   'P 1'
#
loop_
_entity.id
_entity.type
_entity.pdbx_description
1 polymer ?
#
loop_
_entity_poly.entity_id
_entity_poly.type
_entity_poly.pdbx_seq_one_letter_code
_entity_poly.pdbx_strand_id
1 'polypeptide(L)'
;LSYANIKNNDWLVASVFPREIATKKIQNFIQSALATWLLIGVGGALLLTYFYFTQGKNKLRITQLAYEDAVTQHYNFNKFLEYCHSTKRLSRYVLINCDIKGFKWFNEIYGEDIANQLLRTIIQCMEEICHEDEFCCRESADHFALLLYKDTHEHLEQRLSDLTQCIREKFTGEYSTSQYFFHFGIYEMSEADNDIKNAF
;
A
#
# COMPACT_ATOMS: atom_id res chain seq x y z
N LEU A 1 -40.78 52.15 -28.10
CA LEU A 1 -40.92 53.59 -28.38
C LEU A 1 -40.99 54.29 -27.03
N SER A 2 -40.01 55.08 -26.67
CA SER A 2 -40.11 55.99 -25.56
C SER A 2 -40.20 57.44 -26.14
N TYR A 3 -41.08 58.23 -25.60
CA TYR A 3 -41.23 59.62 -26.02
C TYR A 3 -41.15 60.55 -24.80
N ALA A 4 -40.53 61.69 -25.00
CA ALA A 4 -40.49 62.77 -24.01
C ALA A 4 -40.95 64.05 -24.69
N ASN A 5 -41.82 64.81 -23.99
CA ASN A 5 -42.31 66.11 -24.45
C ASN A 5 -41.34 67.18 -23.95
N ILE A 6 -40.77 68.01 -24.85
CA ILE A 6 -39.89 69.09 -24.47
C ILE A 6 -40.76 70.30 -24.18
N LYS A 7 -40.81 70.73 -22.90
CA LYS A 7 -41.56 71.93 -22.44
C LYS A 7 -41.05 73.17 -23.05
N ASN A 8 -41.39 73.62 -24.18
CA ASN A 8 -41.35 74.95 -24.73
C ASN A 8 -41.50 75.04 -26.27
N ASN A 9 -41.54 73.93 -26.93
CA ASN A 9 -41.89 73.84 -28.34
C ASN A 9 -42.67 72.51 -28.49
N ASP A 10 -43.72 72.51 -29.27
CA ASP A 10 -44.53 71.25 -29.54
C ASP A 10 -43.73 70.15 -30.27
N TRP A 11 -42.55 69.86 -29.77
CA TRP A 11 -41.64 68.87 -30.36
C TRP A 11 -41.68 67.58 -29.54
N LEU A 12 -41.97 66.50 -30.21
CA LEU A 12 -41.89 65.14 -29.70
C LEU A 12 -40.58 64.49 -30.14
N VAL A 13 -39.72 64.18 -29.19
CA VAL A 13 -38.54 63.36 -29.46
C VAL A 13 -38.93 61.86 -29.22
N ALA A 14 -38.99 61.11 -30.31
CA ALA A 14 -39.23 59.69 -30.26
C ALA A 14 -37.90 58.95 -30.47
N SER A 15 -37.47 58.19 -29.49
CA SER A 15 -36.36 57.26 -29.61
C SER A 15 -36.86 55.90 -30.05
N VAL A 16 -36.48 55.46 -31.24
CA VAL A 16 -36.77 54.13 -31.79
C VAL A 16 -35.55 53.25 -31.56
N PHE A 17 -35.60 52.42 -30.58
CA PHE A 17 -34.55 51.39 -30.39
C PHE A 17 -34.95 50.16 -31.21
N PRO A 18 -34.13 49.72 -32.21
CA PRO A 18 -34.45 48.53 -32.97
C PRO A 18 -34.45 47.31 -32.07
N ARG A 19 -35.62 46.69 -31.88
CA ARG A 19 -35.83 45.53 -30.98
C ARG A 19 -34.92 44.36 -31.34
N GLU A 20 -34.61 44.16 -32.62
CA GLU A 20 -33.77 43.12 -33.13
C GLU A 20 -32.30 43.22 -32.68
N ILE A 21 -31.75 44.45 -32.55
CA ILE A 21 -30.41 44.67 -32.10
C ILE A 21 -30.24 44.38 -30.61
N ALA A 22 -31.27 44.72 -29.80
CA ALA A 22 -31.26 44.46 -28.38
C ALA A 22 -31.39 42.95 -28.09
N THR A 23 -32.30 42.25 -28.77
CA THR A 23 -32.50 40.81 -28.62
C THR A 23 -31.28 40.00 -29.06
N LYS A 24 -30.64 40.41 -30.15
CA LYS A 24 -29.42 39.71 -30.64
C LYS A 24 -28.22 39.87 -29.70
N LYS A 25 -28.05 41.06 -29.08
CA LYS A 25 -27.01 41.26 -28.06
C LYS A 25 -27.27 40.44 -26.80
N ILE A 26 -28.50 40.39 -26.33
CA ILE A 26 -28.86 39.58 -25.16
C ILE A 26 -28.66 38.08 -25.46
N GLN A 27 -29.06 37.62 -26.64
CA GLN A 27 -28.88 36.21 -27.03
C GLN A 27 -27.41 35.80 -27.08
N ASN A 28 -26.54 36.66 -27.68
CA ASN A 28 -25.10 36.42 -27.72
C ASN A 28 -24.49 36.40 -26.33
N PHE A 29 -24.93 37.26 -25.41
CA PHE A 29 -24.48 37.31 -24.03
C PHE A 29 -24.88 36.03 -23.30
N ILE A 30 -26.13 35.58 -23.45
CA ILE A 30 -26.60 34.30 -22.82
C ILE A 30 -25.81 33.13 -23.37
N GLN A 31 -25.58 33.03 -24.67
CA GLN A 31 -24.79 31.95 -25.28
C GLN A 31 -23.34 31.94 -24.79
N SER A 32 -22.70 33.10 -24.70
CA SER A 32 -21.33 33.18 -24.17
C SER A 32 -21.26 32.83 -22.71
N ALA A 33 -22.24 33.24 -21.89
CA ALA A 33 -22.34 32.87 -20.49
C ALA A 33 -22.53 31.36 -20.32
N LEU A 34 -23.43 30.72 -21.08
CA LEU A 34 -23.63 29.29 -21.06
C LEU A 34 -22.38 28.52 -21.47
N ALA A 35 -21.66 28.97 -22.52
CA ALA A 35 -20.42 28.34 -22.95
C ALA A 35 -19.32 28.43 -21.88
N THR A 36 -19.18 29.57 -21.19
CA THR A 36 -18.21 29.72 -20.11
C THR A 36 -18.55 28.84 -18.91
N TRP A 37 -19.82 28.74 -18.51
CA TRP A 37 -20.27 27.84 -17.44
C TRP A 37 -20.04 26.37 -17.79
N LEU A 38 -20.26 25.98 -19.04
CA LEU A 38 -20.00 24.62 -19.52
C LEU A 38 -18.50 24.30 -19.47
N LEU A 39 -17.63 25.22 -19.90
CA LEU A 39 -16.18 25.04 -19.80
C LEU A 39 -15.69 24.91 -18.35
N ILE A 40 -16.22 25.73 -17.44
CA ILE A 40 -15.92 25.64 -16.01
C ILE A 40 -16.39 24.30 -15.44
N GLY A 41 -17.59 23.86 -15.81
CA GLY A 41 -18.13 22.57 -15.36
C GLY A 41 -17.31 21.37 -15.84
N VAL A 42 -16.94 21.36 -17.12
CA VAL A 42 -16.07 20.31 -17.69
C VAL A 42 -14.67 20.34 -17.05
N GLY A 43 -14.08 21.52 -16.90
CA GLY A 43 -12.79 21.70 -16.25
C GLY A 43 -12.80 21.22 -14.79
N GLY A 44 -13.86 21.56 -14.05
CA GLY A 44 -14.06 21.09 -12.68
C GLY A 44 -14.22 19.58 -12.59
N ALA A 45 -15.00 18.96 -13.50
CA ALA A 45 -15.15 17.51 -13.55
C ALA A 45 -13.82 16.78 -13.85
N LEU A 46 -13.03 17.31 -14.78
CA LEU A 46 -11.70 16.78 -15.08
C LEU A 46 -10.73 16.88 -13.89
N LEU A 47 -10.74 17.99 -13.17
CA LEU A 47 -9.94 18.17 -11.96
C LEU A 47 -10.36 17.21 -10.85
N LEU A 48 -11.66 17.00 -10.63
CA LEU A 48 -12.16 16.06 -9.64
C LEU A 48 -11.80 14.61 -9.98
N THR A 49 -11.92 14.22 -11.25
CA THR A 49 -11.51 12.87 -11.70
C THR A 49 -10.01 12.67 -11.56
N TYR A 50 -9.19 13.66 -11.92
CA TYR A 50 -7.73 13.61 -11.72
C TYR A 50 -7.37 13.49 -10.23
N PHE A 51 -8.02 14.27 -9.36
CA PHE A 51 -7.81 14.22 -7.92
C PHE A 51 -8.21 12.86 -7.34
N TYR A 52 -9.36 12.33 -7.73
CA TYR A 52 -9.82 10.99 -7.30
C TYR A 52 -8.84 9.89 -7.71
N PHE A 53 -8.32 9.96 -8.94
CA PHE A 53 -7.35 8.97 -9.45
C PHE A 53 -6.00 9.03 -8.74
N THR A 54 -5.51 10.24 -8.44
CA THR A 54 -4.26 10.44 -7.70
C THR A 54 -4.37 10.01 -6.24
N GLN A 55 -5.50 10.26 -5.59
CA GLN A 55 -5.74 9.81 -4.22
C GLN A 55 -5.74 8.28 -4.10
N GLY A 56 -6.35 7.58 -5.05
CA GLY A 56 -6.34 6.12 -5.10
C GLY A 56 -4.91 5.54 -5.19
N LYS A 57 -4.08 6.06 -6.08
CA LYS A 57 -2.67 5.65 -6.23
C LYS A 57 -1.83 5.95 -4.99
N ASN A 58 -2.01 7.13 -4.40
CA ASN A 58 -1.28 7.52 -3.19
C ASN A 58 -1.65 6.63 -2.00
N LYS A 59 -2.92 6.27 -1.83
CA LYS A 59 -3.37 5.38 -0.77
C LYS A 59 -2.73 3.99 -0.89
N LEU A 60 -2.72 3.40 -2.09
CA LEU A 60 -2.06 2.12 -2.35
C LEU A 60 -0.57 2.18 -2.03
N ARG A 61 0.12 3.23 -2.50
CA ARG A 61 1.54 3.41 -2.26
C ARG A 61 1.87 3.60 -0.77
N ILE A 62 1.05 4.36 -0.04
CA ILE A 62 1.21 4.53 1.41
C ILE A 62 1.01 3.20 2.13
N THR A 63 0.01 2.41 1.73
CA THR A 63 -0.24 1.08 2.31
C THR A 63 0.92 0.12 2.04
N GLN A 64 1.46 0.10 0.82
CA GLN A 64 2.65 -0.69 0.49
C GLN A 64 3.86 -0.27 1.32
N LEU A 65 4.19 1.01 1.37
CA LEU A 65 5.30 1.52 2.17
C LEU A 65 5.14 1.26 3.67
N ALA A 66 3.91 1.20 4.17
CA ALA A 66 3.64 0.93 5.59
C ALA A 66 3.74 -0.56 5.96
N TYR A 67 3.43 -1.47 5.02
CA TYR A 67 3.20 -2.89 5.31
C TYR A 67 4.07 -3.86 4.50
N GLU A 68 4.83 -3.39 3.52
CA GLU A 68 5.74 -4.22 2.73
C GLU A 68 7.21 -3.91 3.05
N ASP A 69 8.04 -4.93 3.04
CA ASP A 69 9.50 -4.79 3.14
C ASP A 69 10.09 -4.45 1.77
N ALA A 70 10.95 -3.45 1.71
CA ALA A 70 11.49 -2.92 0.45
C ALA A 70 12.38 -3.92 -0.30
N VAL A 71 13.02 -4.86 0.40
CA VAL A 71 13.94 -5.84 -0.18
C VAL A 71 13.21 -7.07 -0.67
N THR A 72 12.35 -7.63 0.17
CA THR A 72 11.63 -8.87 -0.11
C THR A 72 10.33 -8.67 -0.86
N GLN A 73 9.75 -7.46 -0.79
CA GLN A 73 8.42 -7.11 -1.33
C GLN A 73 7.28 -7.94 -0.70
N HIS A 74 7.55 -8.54 0.45
CA HIS A 74 6.60 -9.25 1.30
C HIS A 74 6.22 -8.40 2.51
N TYR A 75 5.36 -8.94 3.36
CA TYR A 75 4.94 -8.25 4.56
C TYR A 75 6.11 -7.94 5.50
N ASN A 76 6.08 -6.72 6.05
CA ASN A 76 7.02 -6.27 7.07
C ASN A 76 6.46 -6.50 8.47
N PHE A 77 7.25 -6.15 9.50
CA PHE A 77 6.89 -6.32 10.89
C PHE A 77 5.65 -5.50 11.32
N ASN A 78 5.39 -4.34 10.71
CA ASN A 78 4.19 -3.57 11.01
C ASN A 78 2.91 -4.33 10.60
N LYS A 79 2.94 -5.01 9.44
CA LYS A 79 1.81 -5.83 9.01
C LYS A 79 1.63 -7.07 9.90
N PHE A 80 2.73 -7.65 10.34
CA PHE A 80 2.72 -8.76 11.30
C PHE A 80 2.06 -8.35 12.62
N LEU A 81 2.42 -7.20 13.18
CA LEU A 81 1.80 -6.69 14.40
C LEU A 81 0.29 -6.42 14.21
N GLU A 82 -0.09 -5.82 13.09
CA GLU A 82 -1.51 -5.60 12.77
C GLU A 82 -2.28 -6.93 12.70
N TYR A 83 -1.69 -7.94 12.03
CA TYR A 83 -2.28 -9.28 11.95
C TYR A 83 -2.47 -9.89 13.34
N CYS A 84 -1.44 -9.85 14.18
CA CYS A 84 -1.49 -10.36 15.52
C CYS A 84 -2.54 -9.64 16.40
N HIS A 85 -2.63 -8.31 16.30
CA HIS A 85 -3.67 -7.53 17.01
C HIS A 85 -5.09 -7.85 16.55
N SER A 86 -5.26 -8.24 15.30
CA SER A 86 -6.57 -8.62 14.74
C SER A 86 -6.95 -10.08 15.04
N THR A 87 -5.99 -10.92 15.42
CA THR A 87 -6.17 -12.36 15.64
C THR A 87 -6.79 -12.64 17.00
N LYS A 88 -7.95 -13.28 16.98
CA LYS A 88 -8.77 -13.55 18.17
C LYS A 88 -8.25 -14.75 18.92
N ARG A 89 -7.38 -15.13 19.37
CA ARG A 89 -6.89 -16.32 20.10
C ARG A 89 -5.44 -16.61 19.76
N LEU A 90 -4.59 -15.63 20.04
CA LEU A 90 -3.15 -15.82 19.89
C LEU A 90 -2.60 -17.04 20.66
N SER A 91 -3.25 -17.41 21.75
CA SER A 91 -2.90 -18.63 22.52
C SER A 91 -2.91 -19.95 21.72
N ARG A 92 -3.47 -19.93 20.50
CA ARG A 92 -3.43 -21.09 19.57
C ARG A 92 -2.19 -21.13 18.70
N TYR A 93 -1.33 -20.13 18.79
CA TYR A 93 -0.16 -19.99 17.94
C TYR A 93 1.14 -20.09 18.73
N VAL A 94 2.19 -20.42 18.01
CA VAL A 94 3.58 -20.23 18.42
C VAL A 94 4.18 -19.11 17.57
N LEU A 95 4.92 -18.24 18.21
CA LEU A 95 5.74 -17.24 17.55
C LEU A 95 7.12 -17.84 17.34
N ILE A 96 7.61 -17.78 16.12
CA ILE A 96 8.94 -18.25 15.76
C ILE A 96 9.74 -17.07 15.23
N ASN A 97 10.84 -16.76 15.91
CA ASN A 97 11.87 -15.84 15.45
C ASN A 97 12.91 -16.61 14.68
N CYS A 98 13.24 -16.16 13.48
CA CYS A 98 14.27 -16.76 12.63
C CYS A 98 15.37 -15.74 12.37
N ASP A 99 16.61 -16.10 12.70
CA ASP A 99 17.83 -15.32 12.47
C ASP A 99 18.78 -16.09 11.58
N ILE A 100 19.47 -15.39 10.67
CA ILE A 100 20.46 -15.98 9.78
C ILE A 100 21.88 -15.73 10.31
N LYS A 101 22.40 -16.71 11.02
CA LYS A 101 23.79 -16.61 11.52
C LYS A 101 24.79 -16.54 10.37
N GLY A 102 25.63 -15.52 10.44
CA GLY A 102 26.67 -15.32 9.42
C GLY A 102 26.19 -14.49 8.21
N PHE A 103 24.98 -13.94 8.22
CA PHE A 103 24.44 -13.15 7.11
C PHE A 103 25.33 -11.95 6.76
N LYS A 104 25.88 -11.26 7.76
CA LYS A 104 26.82 -10.17 7.52
C LYS A 104 28.04 -10.62 6.71
N TRP A 105 28.66 -11.75 7.08
CA TRP A 105 29.79 -12.34 6.35
C TRP A 105 29.37 -12.76 4.94
N PHE A 106 28.19 -13.34 4.80
CA PHE A 106 27.62 -13.72 3.52
C PHE A 106 27.49 -12.50 2.60
N ASN A 107 26.94 -11.41 3.10
CA ASN A 107 26.78 -10.16 2.37
C ASN A 107 28.14 -9.52 1.99
N GLU A 108 29.13 -9.56 2.89
CA GLU A 108 30.48 -9.05 2.62
C GLU A 108 31.21 -9.86 1.53
N ILE A 109 31.00 -11.18 1.48
CA ILE A 109 31.68 -12.07 0.51
C ILE A 109 30.99 -12.03 -0.86
N TYR A 110 29.66 -12.14 -0.90
CA TYR A 110 28.89 -12.34 -2.14
C TYR A 110 28.20 -11.07 -2.65
N GLY A 111 28.17 -10.01 -1.85
CA GLY A 111 27.57 -8.73 -2.19
C GLY A 111 26.07 -8.66 -1.90
N GLU A 112 25.57 -7.43 -1.89
CA GLU A 112 24.21 -7.10 -1.50
C GLU A 112 23.13 -7.76 -2.39
N ASP A 113 23.37 -7.86 -3.70
CA ASP A 113 22.39 -8.43 -4.64
C ASP A 113 22.11 -9.91 -4.33
N ILE A 114 23.16 -10.68 -4.06
CA ILE A 114 23.06 -12.10 -3.72
C ILE A 114 22.45 -12.28 -2.32
N ALA A 115 22.85 -11.43 -1.37
CA ALA A 115 22.25 -11.43 -0.03
C ALA A 115 20.76 -11.10 -0.08
N ASN A 116 20.35 -10.12 -0.87
CA ASN A 116 18.95 -9.77 -1.10
C ASN A 116 18.17 -10.90 -1.79
N GLN A 117 18.80 -11.64 -2.68
CA GLN A 117 18.19 -12.83 -3.30
C GLN A 117 17.96 -13.93 -2.26
N LEU A 118 18.91 -14.18 -1.35
CA LEU A 118 18.73 -15.11 -0.23
C LEU A 118 17.53 -14.71 0.64
N LEU A 119 17.44 -13.43 1.03
CA LEU A 119 16.31 -12.93 1.84
C LEU A 119 14.95 -13.13 1.15
N ARG A 120 14.87 -12.92 -0.17
CA ARG A 120 13.66 -13.18 -0.95
C ARG A 120 13.32 -14.67 -1.00
N THR A 121 14.31 -15.52 -1.17
CA THR A 121 14.11 -16.98 -1.18
C THR A 121 13.59 -17.47 0.17
N ILE A 122 14.13 -16.95 1.27
CA ILE A 122 13.70 -17.31 2.62
C ILE A 122 12.22 -17.00 2.83
N ILE A 123 11.79 -15.75 2.54
CA ILE A 123 10.40 -15.39 2.78
C ILE A 123 9.43 -16.16 1.87
N GLN A 124 9.82 -16.47 0.62
CA GLN A 124 9.04 -17.32 -0.26
C GLN A 124 8.86 -18.73 0.29
N CYS A 125 9.94 -19.34 0.82
CA CYS A 125 9.84 -20.64 1.46
C CYS A 125 9.01 -20.59 2.76
N MET A 126 9.08 -19.50 3.52
CA MET A 126 8.22 -19.30 4.70
C MET A 126 6.74 -19.26 4.32
N GLU A 127 6.39 -18.57 3.24
CA GLU A 127 5.01 -18.56 2.74
C GLU A 127 4.52 -19.94 2.33
N GLU A 128 5.39 -20.75 1.72
CA GLU A 128 5.01 -22.10 1.28
C GLU A 128 4.73 -23.07 2.43
N ILE A 129 5.37 -22.87 3.58
CA ILE A 129 5.11 -23.68 4.78
C ILE A 129 3.95 -23.15 5.63
N CYS A 130 3.56 -21.88 5.43
CA CYS A 130 2.44 -21.27 6.15
C CYS A 130 1.10 -21.82 5.61
N HIS A 131 0.23 -22.27 6.52
CA HIS A 131 -1.14 -22.63 6.22
C HIS A 131 -2.07 -21.41 6.23
N GLU A 132 -3.33 -21.61 5.89
CA GLU A 132 -4.38 -20.60 6.03
C GLU A 132 -4.45 -20.10 7.49
N ASP A 133 -4.52 -18.79 7.70
CA ASP A 133 -4.47 -18.13 9.01
C ASP A 133 -3.10 -18.21 9.76
N GLU A 134 -2.05 -18.67 9.14
CA GLU A 134 -0.67 -18.49 9.61
C GLU A 134 -0.03 -17.29 8.90
N PHE A 135 1.01 -16.74 9.48
CA PHE A 135 1.59 -15.50 8.96
C PHE A 135 3.12 -15.48 9.07
N CYS A 136 3.78 -14.91 8.08
CA CYS A 136 5.21 -14.68 8.13
C CYS A 136 5.55 -13.27 7.64
N CYS A 137 6.67 -12.74 8.13
CA CYS A 137 7.18 -11.44 7.70
C CYS A 137 8.69 -11.37 7.85
N ARG A 138 9.29 -10.38 7.19
CA ARG A 138 10.63 -9.92 7.51
C ARG A 138 10.55 -8.80 8.53
N GLU A 139 11.24 -8.95 9.66
CA GLU A 139 11.30 -7.93 10.69
C GLU A 139 12.30 -6.82 10.30
N SER A 140 13.54 -7.19 10.12
CA SER A 140 14.62 -6.27 9.71
C SER A 140 15.90 -7.07 9.38
N ALA A 141 16.78 -6.51 8.58
CA ALA A 141 18.07 -7.13 8.26
C ALA A 141 17.94 -8.61 7.87
N ASP A 142 18.38 -9.52 8.71
CA ASP A 142 18.35 -10.98 8.59
C ASP A 142 17.35 -11.67 9.54
N HIS A 143 16.49 -10.87 10.19
CA HIS A 143 15.47 -11.35 11.12
C HIS A 143 14.11 -11.51 10.45
N PHE A 144 13.46 -12.64 10.71
CA PHE A 144 12.12 -12.98 10.23
C PHE A 144 11.26 -13.46 11.40
N ALA A 145 9.96 -13.29 11.26
CA ALA A 145 8.99 -13.78 12.23
C ALA A 145 7.93 -14.65 11.52
N LEU A 146 7.55 -15.76 12.18
CA LEU A 146 6.45 -16.61 11.74
C LEU A 146 5.47 -16.78 12.90
N LEU A 147 4.19 -16.76 12.60
CA LEU A 147 3.11 -17.11 13.52
C LEU A 147 2.45 -18.37 13.01
N LEU A 148 2.77 -19.52 13.62
CA LEU A 148 2.30 -20.82 13.21
C LEU A 148 1.32 -21.37 14.25
N TYR A 149 0.37 -22.23 13.85
CA TYR A 149 -0.49 -22.94 14.81
C TYR A 149 0.35 -23.80 15.75
N LYS A 150 -0.08 -23.86 17.01
CA LYS A 150 0.49 -24.81 18.00
C LYS A 150 0.31 -26.24 17.51
N ASP A 151 1.39 -26.97 17.54
CA ASP A 151 1.45 -28.37 17.16
C ASP A 151 2.40 -29.14 18.09
N THR A 152 2.58 -30.43 17.88
CA THR A 152 3.58 -31.20 18.59
C THR A 152 4.98 -30.67 18.26
N HIS A 153 5.88 -30.83 19.20
CA HIS A 153 7.28 -30.39 19.04
C HIS A 153 7.93 -31.04 17.81
N GLU A 154 7.71 -32.31 17.61
CA GLU A 154 8.20 -33.09 16.46
C GLU A 154 7.69 -32.51 15.12
N HIS A 155 6.42 -32.14 15.05
CA HIS A 155 5.83 -31.60 13.83
C HIS A 155 6.34 -30.18 13.53
N LEU A 156 6.52 -29.34 14.56
CA LEU A 156 7.14 -28.01 14.39
C LEU A 156 8.60 -28.13 13.93
N GLU A 157 9.37 -29.03 14.53
CA GLU A 157 10.75 -29.31 14.09
C GLU A 157 10.78 -29.78 12.63
N GLN A 158 9.87 -30.66 12.23
CA GLN A 158 9.78 -31.10 10.84
C GLN A 158 9.49 -29.93 9.91
N ARG A 159 8.51 -29.07 10.21
CA ARG A 159 8.20 -27.89 9.41
C ARG A 159 9.38 -26.94 9.26
N LEU A 160 10.15 -26.70 10.32
CA LEU A 160 11.36 -25.87 10.27
C LEU A 160 12.51 -26.54 9.49
N SER A 161 12.59 -27.86 9.56
CA SER A 161 13.52 -28.66 8.73
C SER A 161 13.14 -28.53 7.25
N ASP A 162 11.86 -28.68 6.92
CA ASP A 162 11.34 -28.55 5.55
C ASP A 162 11.57 -27.13 5.01
N LEU A 163 11.42 -26.09 5.85
CA LEU A 163 11.77 -24.72 5.51
C LEU A 163 13.25 -24.59 5.12
N THR A 164 14.14 -25.08 5.96
CA THR A 164 15.58 -25.04 5.69
C THR A 164 15.98 -25.81 4.43
N GLN A 165 15.34 -26.92 4.18
CA GLN A 165 15.54 -27.70 2.96
C GLN A 165 15.01 -26.95 1.73
N CYS A 166 13.79 -26.40 1.79
CA CYS A 166 13.23 -25.55 0.72
C CYS A 166 14.19 -24.41 0.32
N ILE A 167 14.74 -23.71 1.32
CA ILE A 167 15.67 -22.60 1.06
C ILE A 167 16.93 -23.13 0.36
N ARG A 168 17.50 -24.25 0.81
CA ARG A 168 18.70 -24.85 0.17
C ARG A 168 18.43 -25.32 -1.25
N GLU A 169 17.26 -25.83 -1.53
CA GLU A 169 16.87 -26.31 -2.86
C GLU A 169 16.64 -25.15 -3.84
N LYS A 170 16.03 -24.05 -3.39
CA LYS A 170 15.73 -22.90 -4.21
C LYS A 170 16.87 -21.93 -4.36
N PHE A 171 17.65 -21.75 -3.31
CA PHE A 171 18.84 -20.91 -3.34
C PHE A 171 20.04 -21.72 -3.85
N THR A 172 20.07 -21.94 -5.16
CA THR A 172 21.07 -22.75 -5.85
C THR A 172 22.17 -21.88 -6.49
N GLY A 173 23.34 -22.46 -6.74
CA GLY A 173 24.46 -21.81 -7.39
C GLY A 173 25.77 -22.00 -6.61
N GLU A 174 26.79 -21.21 -6.94
CA GLU A 174 28.09 -21.24 -6.26
C GLU A 174 28.02 -20.91 -4.76
N TYR A 175 26.88 -20.34 -4.32
CA TYR A 175 26.60 -19.89 -2.95
C TYR A 175 25.87 -20.93 -2.11
N SER A 176 25.37 -22.03 -2.71
CA SER A 176 24.53 -23.04 -2.03
C SER A 176 25.28 -23.81 -0.92
N THR A 177 26.61 -23.78 -0.94
CA THR A 177 27.47 -24.39 0.08
C THR A 177 27.90 -23.41 1.17
N SER A 178 27.36 -22.18 1.14
CA SER A 178 27.76 -21.12 2.05
C SER A 178 27.40 -21.46 3.50
N GLN A 179 28.23 -21.02 4.40
CA GLN A 179 28.10 -21.27 5.85
C GLN A 179 27.12 -20.28 6.47
N TYR A 180 25.85 -20.34 6.08
CA TYR A 180 24.78 -19.68 6.82
C TYR A 180 23.93 -20.72 7.53
N PHE A 181 23.53 -20.41 8.75
CA PHE A 181 22.71 -21.27 9.59
C PHE A 181 21.49 -20.50 10.05
N PHE A 182 20.38 -21.21 10.20
CA PHE A 182 19.17 -20.63 10.75
C PHE A 182 19.10 -20.91 12.24
N HIS A 183 18.85 -19.87 13.02
CA HIS A 183 18.47 -19.99 14.42
C HIS A 183 17.00 -19.71 14.57
N PHE A 184 16.30 -20.61 15.24
CA PHE A 184 14.89 -20.46 15.51
C PHE A 184 14.66 -20.32 17.01
N GLY A 185 14.12 -19.18 17.42
CA GLY A 185 13.56 -18.98 18.77
C GLY A 185 12.07 -19.28 18.73
N ILE A 186 11.59 -20.19 19.57
CA ILE A 186 10.18 -20.58 19.62
C ILE A 186 9.57 -20.06 20.91
N TYR A 187 8.50 -19.28 20.81
CA TYR A 187 7.73 -18.75 21.93
C TYR A 187 6.27 -19.21 21.83
N GLU A 188 5.80 -19.94 22.82
CA GLU A 188 4.40 -20.34 22.88
C GLU A 188 3.54 -19.18 23.38
N MET A 189 2.65 -18.69 22.52
CA MET A 189 1.74 -17.62 22.86
C MET A 189 0.74 -18.07 23.94
N SER A 190 0.47 -17.18 24.90
CA SER A 190 -0.49 -17.39 25.99
C SER A 190 -1.67 -16.40 25.90
N GLU A 191 -2.73 -16.62 26.67
CA GLU A 191 -3.85 -15.67 26.76
C GLU A 191 -3.47 -14.33 27.44
N ALA A 192 -2.36 -14.32 28.16
CA ALA A 192 -1.83 -13.12 28.83
C ALA A 192 -1.01 -12.22 27.89
N ASP A 193 -0.64 -12.71 26.70
CA ASP A 193 0.20 -12.00 25.74
C ASP A 193 -0.65 -11.02 24.91
N ASN A 194 -1.07 -9.93 25.56
CA ASN A 194 -1.81 -8.84 24.90
C ASN A 194 -0.91 -7.93 24.06
N ASP A 195 0.41 -7.99 24.24
CA ASP A 195 1.40 -7.19 23.49
C ASP A 195 2.56 -8.09 23.03
N ILE A 196 2.51 -8.44 21.75
CA ILE A 196 3.52 -9.26 21.08
C ILE A 196 4.91 -8.62 21.10
N LYS A 197 5.01 -7.29 21.22
CA LYS A 197 6.30 -6.59 21.33
C LYS A 197 7.14 -7.02 22.54
N ASN A 198 6.53 -7.63 23.53
CA ASN A 198 7.25 -8.15 24.69
C ASN A 198 7.77 -9.58 24.51
N ALA A 199 7.41 -10.24 23.40
CA ALA A 199 7.84 -11.59 23.04
C ALA A 199 9.05 -11.62 22.08
N PHE A 200 9.50 -10.43 21.63
CA PHE A 200 10.69 -10.22 20.80
C PHE A 200 11.89 -9.75 21.58
#